data_edf6d3779e3b719425d3409b19949186
#
_entry.id   edf6d3779e3b719425d3409b19949186
#
_cell.length_a   1.000
_cell.length_b   1.000
_cell.length_c   1.000
_cell.angle_alpha   90.00
_cell.angle_beta   90.00
_cell.angle_gamma   90.00
#
_symmetry.space_group_name_H-M   'P 1'
#
loop_
_entity.id
_entity.type
_entity.pdbx_description
1 polymer ?
#
loop_
_entity_poly.entity_id
_entity_poly.type
_entity_poly.pdbx_seq_one_letter_code
_entity_poly.pdbx_strand_id
1 'polypeptide(L)'
;ARVYLWAGDEQKAKEMALEVIQKGQITGSETFPWITTDAVNNRGDYPDRIFSTEVLFALYNTNRISIQNLQYNYTLNQFQLLTFIGNVAEGRVPVLYPNENDFRRKLHWAQRVNNTSNEILYFTKYLDVTDTEGISNTYRYMFPLIRISEMYLIAAETATTLDESAEYINKINIHRGLPEITLSSSDELNLVIENEYLKEFLGEGQSFFYFKRKQMTSIPSPSRPGVDRVLMQKGYYKFPLPESETSQRN
;
A
#
# COMPACT_ATOMS: atom_id res chain seq x y z
N ALA A 1 -8.23 -11.90 -11.14
CA ALA A 1 -8.71 -10.53 -10.93
C ALA A 1 -7.79 -9.50 -11.60
N ARG A 2 -6.56 -9.27 -11.11
CA ARG A 2 -5.63 -8.22 -11.58
C ARG A 2 -5.39 -8.27 -13.11
N VAL A 3 -5.19 -9.45 -13.70
CA VAL A 3 -4.97 -9.59 -15.16
C VAL A 3 -6.18 -9.14 -15.96
N TYR A 4 -7.37 -9.54 -15.56
CA TYR A 4 -8.60 -9.11 -16.23
C TYR A 4 -8.84 -7.62 -16.11
N LEU A 5 -8.54 -7.03 -14.94
CA LEU A 5 -8.62 -5.58 -14.74
C LEU A 5 -7.67 -4.82 -15.68
N TRP A 6 -6.46 -5.33 -15.90
CA TRP A 6 -5.51 -4.80 -16.88
C TRP A 6 -5.95 -4.96 -18.34
N ALA A 7 -6.66 -6.03 -18.64
CA ALA A 7 -7.23 -6.28 -19.97
C ALA A 7 -8.50 -5.46 -20.24
N GLY A 8 -9.04 -4.74 -19.26
CA GLY A 8 -10.29 -3.99 -19.35
C GLY A 8 -11.55 -4.86 -19.24
N ASP A 9 -11.41 -6.12 -18.84
CA ASP A 9 -12.54 -7.01 -18.57
C ASP A 9 -12.96 -6.88 -17.10
N GLU A 10 -13.67 -5.79 -16.80
CA GLU A 10 -14.09 -5.44 -15.44
C GLU A 10 -15.02 -6.49 -14.83
N GLN A 11 -15.88 -7.10 -15.63
CA GLN A 11 -16.80 -8.13 -15.15
C GLN A 11 -16.04 -9.35 -14.64
N LYS A 12 -15.09 -9.89 -15.42
CA LYS A 12 -14.26 -11.01 -14.98
C LYS A 12 -13.30 -10.61 -13.86
N ALA A 13 -12.81 -9.38 -13.84
CA ALA A 13 -11.99 -8.89 -12.75
C ALA A 13 -12.74 -8.96 -11.43
N LYS A 14 -14.00 -8.49 -11.41
CA LYS A 14 -14.89 -8.54 -10.26
C LYS A 14 -15.19 -9.98 -9.84
N GLU A 15 -15.61 -10.81 -10.80
CA GLU A 15 -15.93 -12.21 -10.55
C GLU A 15 -14.76 -12.95 -9.86
N MET A 16 -13.56 -12.82 -10.41
CA MET A 16 -12.36 -13.44 -9.85
C MET A 16 -11.94 -12.85 -8.48
N ALA A 17 -12.17 -11.57 -8.26
CA ALA A 17 -11.91 -10.95 -6.95
C ALA A 17 -12.87 -11.49 -5.89
N LEU A 18 -14.16 -11.57 -6.22
CA LEU A 18 -15.19 -12.12 -5.32
C LEU A 18 -14.97 -13.61 -5.04
N GLU A 19 -14.53 -14.39 -6.04
CA GLU A 19 -14.18 -15.80 -5.83
C GLU A 19 -13.09 -15.96 -4.77
N VAL A 20 -12.05 -15.14 -4.80
CA VAL A 20 -10.98 -15.16 -3.78
C VAL A 20 -11.52 -14.76 -2.41
N ILE A 21 -12.32 -13.69 -2.34
CA ILE A 21 -12.94 -13.23 -1.09
C ILE A 21 -13.82 -14.33 -0.48
N GLN A 22 -14.65 -14.98 -1.29
CA GLN A 22 -15.56 -16.04 -0.84
C GLN A 22 -14.81 -17.31 -0.42
N LYS A 23 -13.83 -17.75 -1.19
CA LYS A 23 -13.03 -18.94 -0.86
C LYS A 23 -12.22 -18.76 0.41
N GLY A 24 -11.80 -17.55 0.70
CA GLY A 24 -11.16 -17.21 1.97
C GLY A 24 -12.05 -17.43 3.19
N GLN A 25 -13.37 -17.56 3.02
CA GLN A 25 -14.35 -17.68 4.11
C GLN A 25 -14.96 -19.09 4.24
N ILE A 26 -14.71 -20.03 3.29
CA ILE A 26 -15.48 -21.29 3.15
C ILE A 26 -15.17 -22.35 4.22
N THR A 27 -14.09 -22.25 4.97
CA THR A 27 -13.66 -23.36 5.87
C THR A 27 -13.93 -23.14 7.36
N GLY A 28 -14.77 -22.17 7.70
CA GLY A 28 -15.03 -21.85 9.13
C GLY A 28 -13.87 -21.17 9.86
N SER A 29 -12.73 -21.06 9.21
CA SER A 29 -11.64 -20.14 9.54
C SER A 29 -11.29 -19.35 8.28
N GLU A 30 -11.13 -18.05 8.41
CA GLU A 30 -10.67 -17.21 7.30
C GLU A 30 -9.28 -17.67 6.87
N THR A 31 -9.12 -18.06 5.60
CA THR A 31 -7.82 -18.49 5.06
C THR A 31 -6.81 -17.35 5.02
N PHE A 32 -7.31 -16.13 4.81
CA PHE A 32 -6.53 -14.89 4.81
C PHE A 32 -7.17 -13.87 5.75
N PRO A 33 -7.08 -14.11 7.08
CA PRO A 33 -7.73 -13.25 8.06
C PRO A 33 -7.11 -11.86 8.07
N TRP A 34 -7.96 -10.86 8.25
CA TRP A 34 -7.51 -9.51 8.48
C TRP A 34 -6.69 -9.40 9.76
N ILE A 35 -5.75 -8.45 9.77
CA ILE A 35 -5.03 -8.13 11.00
C ILE A 35 -6.02 -7.73 12.09
N THR A 36 -5.79 -8.22 13.30
CA THR A 36 -6.68 -7.92 14.43
C THR A 36 -6.28 -6.63 15.13
N THR A 37 -7.27 -5.98 15.76
CA THR A 37 -7.02 -4.79 16.59
C THR A 37 -6.02 -5.09 17.72
N ASP A 38 -6.06 -6.28 18.29
CA ASP A 38 -5.10 -6.70 19.31
C ASP A 38 -3.67 -6.77 18.78
N ALA A 39 -3.46 -7.33 17.59
CA ALA A 39 -2.16 -7.37 16.95
C ALA A 39 -1.62 -5.96 16.62
N VAL A 40 -2.50 -4.99 16.34
CA VAL A 40 -2.13 -3.59 16.11
C VAL A 40 -1.78 -2.87 17.41
N ASN A 41 -2.56 -3.07 18.46
CA ASN A 41 -2.41 -2.35 19.73
C ASN A 41 -1.34 -2.99 20.64
N ASN A 42 -1.29 -4.31 20.69
CA ASN A 42 -0.33 -5.08 21.46
C ASN A 42 0.87 -5.48 20.60
N ARG A 43 1.52 -4.48 20.03
CA ARG A 43 2.57 -4.68 19.01
C ARG A 43 3.78 -5.47 19.52
N GLY A 44 4.04 -5.45 20.84
CA GLY A 44 5.23 -6.04 21.42
C GLY A 44 6.50 -5.59 20.70
N ASP A 45 7.53 -6.43 20.75
CA ASP A 45 8.79 -6.21 20.02
C ASP A 45 8.71 -6.66 18.55
N TYR A 46 7.64 -7.37 18.17
CA TYR A 46 7.50 -8.04 16.87
C TYR A 46 6.20 -7.67 16.13
N PRO A 47 5.95 -6.40 15.83
CA PRO A 47 4.73 -6.00 15.15
C PRO A 47 4.69 -6.50 13.72
N ASP A 48 3.59 -7.13 13.33
CA ASP A 48 3.32 -7.50 11.93
C ASP A 48 2.92 -6.27 11.12
N ARG A 49 3.91 -5.55 10.59
CA ARG A 49 3.71 -4.33 9.81
C ARG A 49 3.28 -4.59 8.36
N ILE A 50 3.40 -5.81 7.88
CA ILE A 50 3.04 -6.15 6.49
C ILE A 50 1.65 -6.75 6.37
N PHE A 51 0.96 -6.98 7.51
CA PHE A 51 -0.32 -7.68 7.56
C PHE A 51 -0.21 -9.06 6.93
N SER A 52 0.71 -9.87 7.44
CA SER A 52 1.15 -11.13 6.84
C SER A 52 0.03 -12.15 6.66
N THR A 53 -0.97 -12.13 7.54
CA THR A 53 -2.15 -13.00 7.45
C THR A 53 -3.04 -12.70 6.25
N GLU A 54 -2.96 -11.47 5.70
CA GLU A 54 -3.73 -11.02 4.54
C GLU A 54 -3.04 -11.32 3.20
N VAL A 55 -1.83 -11.88 3.22
CA VAL A 55 -0.99 -12.03 2.02
C VAL A 55 -1.36 -13.31 1.27
N LEU A 56 -1.82 -13.15 0.03
CA LEU A 56 -2.12 -14.24 -0.89
C LEU A 56 -0.84 -14.75 -1.60
N PHE A 57 0.06 -13.80 -1.93
CA PHE A 57 1.32 -14.12 -2.60
C PHE A 57 2.40 -13.10 -2.23
N ALA A 58 3.60 -13.59 -1.93
CA ALA A 58 4.74 -12.77 -1.57
C ALA A 58 6.04 -13.34 -2.12
N LEU A 59 7.07 -12.49 -2.19
CA LEU A 59 8.47 -12.88 -2.34
C LEU A 59 9.12 -12.96 -0.96
N TYR A 60 10.00 -13.92 -0.79
CA TYR A 60 10.84 -14.04 0.39
C TYR A 60 12.25 -13.53 0.05
N ASN A 61 12.71 -12.49 0.75
CA ASN A 61 14.00 -11.86 0.49
C ASN A 61 14.75 -11.57 1.80
N THR A 62 15.81 -12.31 2.04
CA THR A 62 16.67 -12.16 3.23
C THR A 62 17.37 -10.80 3.30
N ASN A 63 17.48 -10.08 2.18
CA ASN A 63 18.05 -8.74 2.11
C ASN A 63 17.05 -7.62 2.41
N ARG A 64 15.82 -7.92 2.82
CA ARG A 64 14.77 -6.92 3.11
C ARG A 64 15.25 -5.83 4.06
N ILE A 65 16.01 -6.21 5.09
CA ILE A 65 16.57 -5.28 6.08
C ILE A 65 17.52 -4.27 5.42
N SER A 66 18.38 -4.73 4.51
CA SER A 66 19.28 -3.85 3.77
C SER A 66 18.51 -2.88 2.88
N ILE A 67 17.44 -3.33 2.22
CA ILE A 67 16.57 -2.48 1.41
C ILE A 67 15.89 -1.40 2.28
N GLN A 68 15.37 -1.77 3.46
CA GLN A 68 14.80 -0.82 4.41
C GLN A 68 15.84 0.26 4.81
N ASN A 69 17.05 -0.16 5.14
CA ASN A 69 18.10 0.75 5.56
C ASN A 69 18.58 1.69 4.44
N LEU A 70 18.62 1.20 3.21
CA LEU A 70 19.06 1.99 2.06
C LEU A 70 18.01 2.98 1.55
N GLN A 71 16.73 2.67 1.73
CA GLN A 71 15.64 3.45 1.12
C GLN A 71 14.77 4.22 2.10
N TYR A 72 14.67 3.75 3.36
CA TYR A 72 13.66 4.25 4.30
C TYR A 72 14.23 4.60 5.68
N ASN A 73 15.54 4.52 5.88
CA ASN A 73 16.13 4.80 7.18
C ASN A 73 15.98 6.30 7.52
N TYR A 74 15.59 6.59 8.75
CA TYR A 74 15.41 7.97 9.23
C TYR A 74 16.73 8.80 9.28
N THR A 75 17.90 8.16 9.21
CA THR A 75 19.20 8.81 9.14
C THR A 75 19.57 9.30 7.74
N LEU A 76 18.84 8.89 6.71
CA LEU A 76 19.02 9.36 5.36
C LEU A 76 18.64 10.84 5.26
N ASN A 77 19.36 11.60 4.44
CA ASN A 77 19.02 13.00 4.18
C ASN A 77 17.82 13.10 3.22
N GLN A 78 17.27 14.31 3.10
CA GLN A 78 16.07 14.56 2.28
C GLN A 78 16.22 14.19 0.79
N PHE A 79 17.44 14.11 0.26
CA PHE A 79 17.69 13.72 -1.13
C PHE A 79 17.81 12.21 -1.31
N GLN A 80 18.06 11.49 -0.23
CA GLN A 80 18.20 10.03 -0.22
C GLN A 80 16.88 9.33 0.13
N LEU A 81 15.99 10.02 0.87
CA LEU A 81 14.69 9.50 1.23
C LEU A 81 13.78 9.49 0.01
N LEU A 82 13.35 8.31 -0.39
CA LEU A 82 12.39 8.09 -1.48
C LEU A 82 10.93 8.21 -1.00
N THR A 83 10.72 8.46 0.28
CA THR A 83 9.40 8.56 0.90
C THR A 83 9.12 9.94 1.44
N PHE A 84 7.86 10.17 1.73
CA PHE A 84 7.30 11.40 2.25
C PHE A 84 8.14 11.98 3.39
N ILE A 85 8.90 13.01 3.07
CA ILE A 85 9.56 13.81 4.07
C ILE A 85 8.67 15.01 4.30
N GLY A 86 8.36 15.24 5.52
CA GLY A 86 7.65 16.43 5.93
C GLY A 86 7.73 16.57 7.44
N ASN A 87 7.50 17.76 7.90
CA ASN A 87 7.17 18.02 9.28
C ASN A 87 6.02 17.07 9.69
N VAL A 88 6.06 16.57 10.89
CA VAL A 88 5.04 15.68 11.47
C VAL A 88 3.62 16.23 11.28
N ALA A 89 3.47 17.57 11.33
CA ALA A 89 2.17 18.24 11.19
C ALA A 89 1.79 18.60 9.75
N GLU A 90 2.75 18.86 8.86
CA GLU A 90 2.49 19.45 7.52
C GLU A 90 2.93 18.54 6.38
N GLY A 91 3.44 17.36 6.69
CA GLY A 91 3.91 16.41 5.70
C GLY A 91 2.78 15.68 4.99
N ARG A 92 3.14 14.91 3.98
CA ARG A 92 2.17 14.12 3.21
C ARG A 92 1.53 12.97 3.98
N VAL A 93 2.21 12.46 5.02
CA VAL A 93 1.67 11.37 5.83
C VAL A 93 0.37 11.78 6.54
N PRO A 94 0.29 12.93 7.25
CA PRO A 94 -0.97 13.39 7.82
C PRO A 94 -2.07 13.63 6.77
N VAL A 95 -1.71 14.08 5.57
CA VAL A 95 -2.67 14.29 4.47
C VAL A 95 -3.22 12.96 3.95
N LEU A 96 -2.35 11.96 3.74
CA LEU A 96 -2.75 10.65 3.26
C LEU A 96 -3.49 9.83 4.34
N TYR A 97 -3.05 9.96 5.60
CA TYR A 97 -3.65 9.28 6.75
C TYR A 97 -4.18 10.32 7.77
N PRO A 98 -5.30 11.01 7.45
CA PRO A 98 -5.83 12.07 8.32
C PRO A 98 -6.37 11.52 9.65
N ASN A 99 -6.77 10.25 9.68
CA ASN A 99 -7.24 9.61 10.90
C ASN A 99 -6.08 8.86 11.58
N GLU A 100 -5.75 9.28 12.79
CA GLU A 100 -4.67 8.67 13.58
C GLU A 100 -4.99 7.24 14.05
N ASN A 101 -6.24 6.83 13.99
CA ASN A 101 -6.65 5.46 14.30
C ASN A 101 -6.36 4.48 13.17
N ASP A 102 -6.04 4.96 11.97
CA ASP A 102 -5.68 4.10 10.85
C ASP A 102 -4.51 3.18 11.23
N PHE A 103 -4.73 1.88 11.16
CA PHE A 103 -3.74 0.87 11.54
C PHE A 103 -2.45 1.00 10.71
N ARG A 104 -2.57 1.41 9.45
CA ARG A 104 -1.43 1.66 8.56
C ARG A 104 -0.61 2.85 9.05
N ARG A 105 -1.26 3.93 9.52
CA ARG A 105 -0.56 5.05 10.15
C ARG A 105 0.18 4.60 11.40
N LYS A 106 -0.48 3.82 12.26
CA LYS A 106 0.11 3.34 13.52
C LYS A 106 1.28 2.39 13.34
N LEU A 107 1.25 1.54 12.31
CA LEU A 107 2.23 0.47 12.11
C LEU A 107 3.31 0.81 11.09
N HIS A 108 2.96 1.59 10.06
CA HIS A 108 3.89 1.87 8.96
C HIS A 108 4.72 3.14 9.16
N TRP A 109 4.40 3.94 10.17
CA TRP A 109 5.07 5.22 10.41
C TRP A 109 5.50 5.35 11.85
N ALA A 110 6.72 5.82 12.05
CA ALA A 110 7.24 6.16 13.37
C ALA A 110 7.86 7.56 13.35
N GLN A 111 7.70 8.28 14.46
CA GLN A 111 8.30 9.57 14.65
C GLN A 111 9.71 9.43 15.20
N ARG A 112 10.66 10.16 14.64
CA ARG A 112 12.04 10.25 15.10
C ARG A 112 12.59 11.65 14.85
N VAL A 113 13.60 12.00 15.61
CA VAL A 113 14.43 13.18 15.35
C VAL A 113 15.53 12.76 14.38
N ASN A 114 15.63 13.43 13.25
CA ASN A 114 16.68 13.18 12.27
C ASN A 114 18.02 13.85 12.66
N ASN A 115 19.04 13.63 11.83
CA ASN A 115 20.39 14.20 12.06
C ASN A 115 20.44 15.74 12.01
N THR A 116 19.39 16.41 11.55
CA THR A 116 19.27 17.87 11.51
C THR A 116 18.35 18.41 12.61
N SER A 117 18.08 17.63 13.65
CA SER A 117 17.21 17.97 14.79
C SER A 117 15.74 18.25 14.44
N ASN A 118 15.28 17.79 13.27
CA ASN A 118 13.89 17.90 12.89
C ASN A 118 13.13 16.61 13.23
N GLU A 119 11.92 16.77 13.73
CA GLU A 119 10.99 15.67 13.88
C GLU A 119 10.42 15.25 12.53
N ILE A 120 10.59 13.98 12.20
CA ILE A 120 10.10 13.40 10.95
C ILE A 120 9.29 12.12 11.20
N LEU A 121 8.35 11.85 10.31
CA LEU A 121 7.74 10.53 10.19
C LEU A 121 8.54 9.73 9.15
N TYR A 122 9.04 8.59 9.55
CA TYR A 122 9.75 7.69 8.65
C TYR A 122 9.02 6.37 8.48
N PHE A 123 9.19 5.75 7.31
CA PHE A 123 8.48 4.55 6.95
C PHE A 123 9.08 3.30 7.60
N THR A 124 8.26 2.52 8.27
CA THR A 124 8.68 1.38 9.10
C THR A 124 8.15 0.03 8.63
N LYS A 125 7.41 -0.04 7.53
CA LYS A 125 6.75 -1.27 7.08
C LYS A 125 7.70 -2.45 6.95
N TYR A 126 8.92 -2.21 6.50
CA TYR A 126 9.95 -3.23 6.30
C TYR A 126 11.05 -3.20 7.37
N LEU A 127 10.87 -2.40 8.43
CA LEU A 127 11.80 -2.39 9.56
C LEU A 127 11.96 -3.80 10.12
N ASP A 128 13.19 -4.15 10.47
CA ASP A 128 13.45 -5.48 11.00
C ASP A 128 12.67 -5.75 12.29
N VAL A 129 12.27 -6.97 12.44
CA VAL A 129 11.68 -7.52 13.64
C VAL A 129 12.61 -8.63 14.12
N THR A 130 13.38 -8.33 15.15
CA THR A 130 14.28 -9.32 15.74
C THR A 130 13.44 -10.23 16.64
N ASP A 131 13.50 -11.52 16.40
CA ASP A 131 12.76 -12.50 17.15
C ASP A 131 13.69 -13.62 17.59
N THR A 132 13.84 -13.78 18.88
CA THR A 132 14.62 -14.86 19.47
C THR A 132 13.87 -16.19 19.49
N GLU A 133 12.55 -16.16 19.34
CA GLU A 133 11.68 -17.33 19.42
C GLU A 133 11.22 -17.86 18.04
N GLY A 134 11.58 -17.20 16.93
CA GLY A 134 11.25 -17.64 15.57
C GLY A 134 9.85 -17.27 15.08
N ILE A 135 9.03 -16.59 15.87
CA ILE A 135 7.63 -16.23 15.54
C ILE A 135 7.57 -15.25 14.37
N SER A 136 8.48 -14.28 14.33
CA SER A 136 8.53 -13.26 13.27
C SER A 136 9.13 -13.77 11.95
N ASN A 137 9.72 -14.93 11.90
CA ASN A 137 10.39 -15.45 10.71
C ASN A 137 9.45 -15.61 9.52
N THR A 138 8.17 -15.88 9.76
CA THR A 138 7.17 -16.03 8.71
C THR A 138 7.05 -14.76 7.85
N TYR A 139 7.07 -13.57 8.46
CA TYR A 139 6.87 -12.30 7.77
C TYR A 139 8.11 -11.40 7.75
N ARG A 140 9.16 -11.71 8.51
CA ARG A 140 10.38 -10.91 8.63
C ARG A 140 11.03 -10.56 7.29
N TYR A 141 11.02 -11.49 6.33
CA TYR A 141 11.64 -11.37 5.02
C TYR A 141 10.65 -11.34 3.87
N MET A 142 9.36 -11.23 4.17
CA MET A 142 8.30 -11.25 3.19
C MET A 142 8.11 -9.88 2.53
N PHE A 143 8.00 -9.86 1.19
CA PHE A 143 7.52 -8.73 0.41
C PHE A 143 6.18 -9.10 -0.20
N PRO A 144 5.07 -8.52 0.28
CA PRO A 144 3.74 -8.78 -0.28
C PRO A 144 3.68 -8.33 -1.75
N LEU A 145 3.12 -9.17 -2.61
CA LEU A 145 2.83 -8.85 -4.00
C LEU A 145 1.32 -8.82 -4.28
N ILE A 146 0.56 -9.66 -3.59
CA ILE A 146 -0.89 -9.71 -3.68
C ILE A 146 -1.44 -9.93 -2.28
N ARG A 147 -2.36 -9.04 -1.86
CA ARG A 147 -3.07 -9.14 -0.57
C ARG A 147 -4.58 -9.17 -0.77
N ILE A 148 -5.30 -9.67 0.23
CA ILE A 148 -6.76 -9.76 0.17
C ILE A 148 -7.41 -8.38 -0.01
N SER A 149 -6.84 -7.32 0.56
CA SER A 149 -7.30 -5.94 0.39
C SER A 149 -7.35 -5.48 -1.07
N GLU A 150 -6.46 -5.97 -1.93
CA GLU A 150 -6.53 -5.69 -3.37
C GLU A 150 -7.77 -6.30 -4.02
N MET A 151 -8.19 -7.47 -3.58
CA MET A 151 -9.42 -8.10 -4.12
C MET A 151 -10.64 -7.25 -3.79
N TYR A 152 -10.70 -6.70 -2.58
CA TYR A 152 -11.75 -5.76 -2.20
C TYR A 152 -11.69 -4.45 -3.00
N LEU A 153 -10.50 -3.90 -3.26
CA LEU A 153 -10.36 -2.70 -4.10
C LEU A 153 -10.73 -2.96 -5.55
N ILE A 154 -10.39 -4.13 -6.12
CA ILE A 154 -10.83 -4.52 -7.45
C ILE A 154 -12.36 -4.64 -7.50
N ALA A 155 -12.97 -5.29 -6.51
CA ALA A 155 -14.43 -5.41 -6.42
C ALA A 155 -15.10 -4.02 -6.30
N ALA A 156 -14.54 -3.12 -5.50
CA ALA A 156 -15.03 -1.74 -5.35
C ALA A 156 -14.92 -0.94 -6.66
N GLU A 157 -13.79 -1.03 -7.35
CA GLU A 157 -13.56 -0.31 -8.62
C GLU A 157 -14.46 -0.80 -9.75
N THR A 158 -14.85 -2.07 -9.73
CA THR A 158 -15.66 -2.71 -10.78
C THR A 158 -17.13 -2.91 -10.36
N ALA A 159 -17.52 -2.36 -9.23
CA ALA A 159 -18.89 -2.39 -8.75
C ALA A 159 -19.84 -1.61 -9.68
N THR A 160 -21.11 -2.00 -9.71
CA THR A 160 -22.10 -1.40 -10.60
C THR A 160 -22.81 -0.18 -9.99
N THR A 161 -22.75 -0.03 -8.67
CA THR A 161 -23.35 1.07 -7.93
C THR A 161 -22.37 1.64 -6.91
N LEU A 162 -22.57 2.89 -6.51
CA LEU A 162 -21.76 3.54 -5.48
C LEU A 162 -21.94 2.85 -4.11
N ASP A 163 -23.13 2.38 -3.80
CA ASP A 163 -23.41 1.67 -2.55
C ASP A 163 -22.61 0.35 -2.49
N GLU A 164 -22.61 -0.42 -3.59
CA GLU A 164 -21.81 -1.64 -3.68
C GLU A 164 -20.31 -1.34 -3.57
N SER A 165 -19.82 -0.27 -4.21
CA SER A 165 -18.43 0.17 -4.07
C SER A 165 -18.09 0.51 -2.61
N ALA A 166 -18.99 1.24 -1.95
CA ALA A 166 -18.82 1.61 -0.55
C ALA A 166 -18.78 0.39 0.37
N GLU A 167 -19.60 -0.63 0.14
CA GLU A 167 -19.57 -1.87 0.91
C GLU A 167 -18.18 -2.54 0.90
N TYR A 168 -17.55 -2.65 -0.28
CA TYR A 168 -16.20 -3.24 -0.37
C TYR A 168 -15.13 -2.37 0.27
N ILE A 169 -15.20 -1.04 0.10
CA ILE A 169 -14.28 -0.11 0.74
C ILE A 169 -14.44 -0.15 2.26
N ASN A 170 -15.67 -0.23 2.76
CA ASN A 170 -15.97 -0.29 4.18
C ASN A 170 -15.45 -1.57 4.84
N LYS A 171 -15.35 -2.69 4.08
CA LYS A 171 -14.65 -3.87 4.59
C LYS A 171 -13.18 -3.57 4.90
N ILE A 172 -12.51 -2.81 4.04
CA ILE A 172 -11.13 -2.38 4.30
C ILE A 172 -11.10 -1.41 5.48
N ASN A 173 -11.96 -0.38 5.47
CA ASN A 173 -11.99 0.64 6.51
C ASN A 173 -12.14 0.06 7.92
N ILE A 174 -13.12 -0.81 8.12
CA ILE A 174 -13.36 -1.47 9.42
C ILE A 174 -12.10 -2.20 9.89
N HIS A 175 -11.44 -2.95 9.00
CA HIS A 175 -10.22 -3.69 9.32
C HIS A 175 -8.95 -2.83 9.35
N ARG A 176 -9.09 -1.53 9.11
CA ARG A 176 -8.03 -0.52 9.30
C ARG A 176 -8.32 0.44 10.45
N GLY A 177 -9.35 0.15 11.25
CA GLY A 177 -9.73 0.99 12.40
C GLY A 177 -10.37 2.32 12.00
N LEU A 178 -10.97 2.37 10.80
CA LEU A 178 -11.63 3.54 10.24
C LEU A 178 -13.15 3.38 10.25
N PRO A 179 -13.90 4.50 10.32
CA PRO A 179 -15.34 4.46 10.16
C PRO A 179 -15.75 4.08 8.73
N GLU A 180 -16.99 3.61 8.61
CA GLU A 180 -17.63 3.42 7.31
C GLU A 180 -17.87 4.76 6.62
N ILE A 181 -17.87 4.72 5.29
CA ILE A 181 -18.15 5.86 4.41
C ILE A 181 -19.34 5.56 3.51
N THR A 182 -19.95 6.62 3.01
CA THR A 182 -20.90 6.61 1.89
C THR A 182 -20.29 7.36 0.73
N LEU A 183 -20.69 7.04 -0.49
CA LEU A 183 -20.19 7.67 -1.71
C LEU A 183 -21.34 8.41 -2.40
N SER A 184 -21.09 9.64 -2.84
CA SER A 184 -22.08 10.51 -3.47
C SER A 184 -21.86 10.66 -4.97
N SER A 185 -20.67 10.34 -5.48
CA SER A 185 -20.34 10.48 -6.90
C SER A 185 -19.22 9.54 -7.35
N SER A 186 -19.13 9.32 -8.66
CA SER A 186 -18.03 8.56 -9.25
C SER A 186 -16.67 9.26 -9.08
N ASP A 187 -16.63 10.57 -9.04
CA ASP A 187 -15.38 11.32 -8.79
C ASP A 187 -14.89 11.09 -7.37
N GLU A 188 -15.80 11.08 -6.40
CA GLU A 188 -15.47 10.73 -5.01
C GLU A 188 -14.98 9.29 -4.90
N LEU A 189 -15.65 8.34 -5.55
CA LEU A 189 -15.20 6.94 -5.61
C LEU A 189 -13.78 6.82 -6.17
N ASN A 190 -13.49 7.50 -7.29
CA ASN A 190 -12.16 7.46 -7.90
C ASN A 190 -11.07 8.00 -6.94
N LEU A 191 -11.37 9.09 -6.22
CA LEU A 191 -10.46 9.68 -5.24
C LEU A 191 -10.24 8.75 -4.04
N VAL A 192 -11.30 8.14 -3.55
CA VAL A 192 -11.21 7.18 -2.43
C VAL A 192 -10.37 5.96 -2.84
N ILE A 193 -10.62 5.39 -4.01
CA ILE A 193 -9.83 4.25 -4.52
C ILE A 193 -8.37 4.64 -4.70
N GLU A 194 -8.06 5.80 -5.31
CA GLU A 194 -6.68 6.29 -5.44
C GLU A 194 -5.98 6.36 -4.08
N ASN A 195 -6.63 6.97 -3.10
CA ASN A 195 -6.08 7.09 -1.75
C ASN A 195 -5.90 5.73 -1.06
N GLU A 196 -6.85 4.81 -1.23
CA GLU A 196 -6.73 3.47 -0.64
C GLU A 196 -5.60 2.65 -1.29
N TYR A 197 -5.40 2.74 -2.61
CA TYR A 197 -4.22 2.14 -3.26
C TYR A 197 -2.91 2.70 -2.71
N LEU A 198 -2.84 4.01 -2.49
CA LEU A 198 -1.66 4.65 -1.90
C LEU A 198 -1.42 4.19 -0.47
N LYS A 199 -2.45 4.13 0.36
CA LYS A 199 -2.34 3.72 1.77
C LYS A 199 -1.98 2.24 1.93
N GLU A 200 -2.67 1.37 1.18
CA GLU A 200 -2.51 -0.08 1.30
C GLU A 200 -1.18 -0.57 0.75
N PHE A 201 -0.77 -0.05 -0.41
CA PHE A 201 0.34 -0.61 -1.18
C PHE A 201 1.60 0.26 -1.17
N LEU A 202 1.67 1.24 -0.25
CA LEU A 202 2.89 2.02 -0.08
C LEU A 202 4.08 1.09 0.21
N GLY A 203 5.15 1.25 -0.57
CA GLY A 203 6.34 0.42 -0.48
C GLY A 203 6.23 -0.96 -1.16
N GLU A 204 5.08 -1.33 -1.70
CA GLU A 204 4.85 -2.62 -2.41
C GLU A 204 4.98 -2.50 -3.94
N GLY A 205 5.28 -1.29 -4.46
CA GLY A 205 5.43 -1.05 -5.90
C GLY A 205 4.13 -1.03 -6.72
N GLN A 206 2.96 -1.19 -6.08
CA GLN A 206 1.68 -1.33 -6.79
C GLN A 206 1.09 0.01 -7.24
N SER A 207 1.39 1.11 -6.56
CA SER A 207 0.83 2.44 -6.89
C SER A 207 1.18 2.90 -8.30
N PHE A 208 2.42 2.65 -8.75
CA PHE A 208 2.82 2.96 -10.12
C PHE A 208 1.99 2.19 -11.17
N PHE A 209 1.73 0.92 -10.92
CA PHE A 209 0.92 0.10 -11.82
C PHE A 209 -0.54 0.55 -11.83
N TYR A 210 -1.09 0.97 -10.70
CA TYR A 210 -2.42 1.58 -10.63
C TYR A 210 -2.48 2.85 -11.49
N PHE A 211 -1.57 3.80 -11.32
CA PHE A 211 -1.51 5.02 -12.11
C PHE A 211 -1.34 4.75 -13.61
N LYS A 212 -0.47 3.78 -13.95
CA LYS A 212 -0.25 3.37 -15.34
C LYS A 212 -1.50 2.76 -15.96
N ARG A 213 -2.20 1.87 -15.27
CA ARG A 213 -3.43 1.26 -15.75
C ARG A 213 -4.53 2.31 -15.99
N LYS A 214 -4.71 3.23 -15.06
CA LYS A 214 -5.68 4.34 -15.17
C LYS A 214 -5.22 5.44 -16.14
N GLN A 215 -4.00 5.36 -16.69
CA GLN A 215 -3.40 6.38 -17.57
C GLN A 215 -3.49 7.79 -16.98
N MET A 216 -3.25 7.92 -15.66
CA MET A 216 -3.42 9.17 -14.95
C MET A 216 -2.46 10.24 -15.46
N THR A 217 -2.99 11.41 -15.79
CA THR A 217 -2.20 12.56 -16.25
C THR A 217 -1.65 13.42 -15.10
N SER A 218 -2.10 13.14 -13.89
CA SER A 218 -1.66 13.81 -12.67
C SER A 218 -1.68 12.79 -11.54
N ILE A 219 -0.56 12.66 -10.82
CA ILE A 219 -0.43 11.76 -9.67
C ILE A 219 0.06 12.52 -8.44
N PRO A 220 -0.21 12.04 -7.22
CA PRO A 220 0.33 12.66 -6.02
C PRO A 220 1.86 12.75 -6.07
N SER A 221 2.40 13.91 -5.72
CA SER A 221 3.86 14.08 -5.67
C SER A 221 4.44 13.32 -4.48
N PRO A 222 5.42 12.42 -4.66
CA PRO A 222 5.94 11.62 -3.57
C PRO A 222 6.84 12.42 -2.61
N SER A 223 7.50 13.47 -3.08
CA SER A 223 8.63 14.03 -2.33
C SER A 223 8.80 15.55 -2.40
N ARG A 224 7.90 16.29 -3.04
CA ARG A 224 8.04 17.75 -3.13
C ARG A 224 7.12 18.45 -2.14
N PRO A 225 7.66 19.07 -1.08
CA PRO A 225 6.88 19.97 -0.22
C PRO A 225 6.24 21.08 -1.05
N GLY A 226 4.97 21.40 -0.80
CA GLY A 226 4.24 22.45 -1.52
C GLY A 226 3.80 22.11 -2.95
N VAL A 227 4.08 20.89 -3.43
CA VAL A 227 3.57 20.38 -4.71
C VAL A 227 2.71 19.16 -4.44
N ASP A 228 1.40 19.31 -4.52
CA ASP A 228 0.47 18.23 -4.19
C ASP A 228 0.45 17.14 -5.25
N ARG A 229 0.53 17.51 -6.51
CA ARG A 229 0.50 16.58 -7.63
C ARG A 229 1.56 16.94 -8.69
N VAL A 230 2.01 15.94 -9.42
CA VAL A 230 2.90 16.10 -10.58
C VAL A 230 2.20 15.64 -11.85
N LEU A 231 2.46 16.34 -12.95
CA LEU A 231 1.93 15.98 -14.25
C LEU A 231 2.66 14.77 -14.81
N MET A 232 1.89 13.85 -15.38
CA MET A 232 2.38 12.63 -16.00
C MET A 232 2.10 12.65 -17.52
N GLN A 233 3.11 12.31 -18.29
CA GLN A 233 2.99 12.07 -19.72
C GLN A 233 2.94 10.58 -20.00
N LYS A 234 2.30 10.14 -21.08
CA LYS A 234 2.22 8.73 -21.46
C LYS A 234 3.59 8.04 -21.54
N GLY A 235 4.61 8.78 -21.95
CA GLY A 235 5.99 8.29 -22.02
C GLY A 235 6.59 7.90 -20.65
N TYR A 236 6.15 8.55 -19.56
CA TYR A 236 6.66 8.27 -18.23
C TYR A 236 6.20 6.92 -17.66
N TYR A 237 5.15 6.34 -18.24
CA TYR A 237 4.68 4.99 -17.91
C TYR A 237 5.40 3.87 -18.67
N LYS A 238 6.37 4.22 -19.53
CA LYS A 238 7.19 3.25 -20.27
C LYS A 238 8.58 3.22 -19.66
N PHE A 239 9.03 2.04 -19.23
CA PHE A 239 10.41 1.87 -18.88
C PHE A 239 11.26 1.84 -20.16
N PRO A 240 12.34 2.63 -20.24
CA PRO A 240 13.26 2.53 -21.36
C PRO A 240 13.92 1.14 -21.36
N LEU A 241 14.19 0.60 -22.54
CA LEU A 241 15.00 -0.60 -22.65
C LEU A 241 16.42 -0.29 -22.18
N PRO A 242 17.09 -1.22 -21.49
CA PRO A 242 18.49 -1.07 -21.13
C PRO A 242 19.36 -0.84 -22.38
N GLU A 243 20.39 0.00 -22.26
CA GLU A 243 21.31 0.27 -23.38
C GLU A 243 21.97 -1.01 -23.93
N SER A 244 22.23 -1.98 -23.06
CA SER A 244 22.72 -3.31 -23.45
C SER A 244 21.81 -4.05 -24.44
N GLU A 245 20.49 -3.80 -24.37
CA GLU A 245 19.53 -4.41 -25.28
C GLU A 245 19.36 -3.61 -26.59
N THR A 246 19.53 -2.30 -26.52
CA THR A 246 19.39 -1.43 -27.70
C THR A 246 20.65 -1.46 -28.58
N SER A 247 21.83 -1.58 -27.98
CA SER A 247 23.10 -1.65 -28.70
C SER A 247 23.32 -2.93 -29.51
N GLN A 248 22.61 -4.01 -29.22
CA GLN A 248 22.69 -5.27 -29.94
C GLN A 248 21.71 -5.41 -31.11
N ARG A 249 20.85 -4.42 -31.33
CA ARG A 249 19.79 -4.42 -32.38
C ARG A 249 20.15 -3.55 -33.60
N ASN A 250 21.34 -2.95 -33.63
CA ASN A 250 21.86 -2.17 -34.78
C ASN A 250 22.84 -3.00 -35.60
#